data_75e4786a8e6d645370f26b8d159437a3
#
_entry.id   75e4786a8e6d645370f26b8d159437a3
#
_cell.length_a   1.000
_cell.length_b   1.000
_cell.length_c   1.000
_cell.angle_alpha   90.00
_cell.angle_beta   90.00
_cell.angle_gamma   90.00
#
_symmetry.space_group_name_H-M   'P 1'
#
loop_
_entity.id
_entity.type
_entity.pdbx_description
1 polymer ?
#
loop_
_entity_poly.entity_id
_entity_poly.type
_entity_poly.pdbx_seq_one_letter_code
_entity_poly.pdbx_strand_id
1 'polypeptide(L)'
;MSTLFEQLLYTTLRIECKDNDGNLTGIGTGFLLSRPVSGDKYKLYLVSNKHILIGTPKILVSFICKENGEPQHQRVHKVEIQGVDQAVKGHPDPEVDIAAIECTGMLVVIYALSDFLIMILSWLVKQSLRAFLFQEVQP
;
A
#
# COMPACT_ATOMS: atom_id res chain seq x y z
N MET A 1 -13.82 8.00 -17.56
CA MET A 1 -12.38 7.79 -17.43
C MET A 1 -11.81 8.71 -16.37
N SER A 2 -11.12 8.16 -15.40
CA SER A 2 -10.43 8.98 -14.40
C SER A 2 -9.20 9.65 -15.00
N THR A 3 -8.96 10.90 -14.64
CA THR A 3 -7.75 11.62 -15.03
C THR A 3 -6.55 11.06 -14.29
N LEU A 4 -5.33 11.36 -14.78
CA LEU A 4 -4.10 11.01 -14.06
C LEU A 4 -4.10 11.59 -12.65
N PHE A 5 -4.59 12.81 -12.48
CA PHE A 5 -4.67 13.47 -11.18
C PHE A 5 -5.59 12.70 -10.23
N GLU A 6 -6.75 12.26 -10.69
CA GLU A 6 -7.67 11.45 -9.88
C GLU A 6 -7.05 10.11 -9.50
N GLN A 7 -6.34 9.47 -10.42
CA GLN A 7 -5.63 8.23 -10.14
C GLN A 7 -4.57 8.42 -9.06
N LEU A 8 -3.83 9.52 -9.11
CA LEU A 8 -2.82 9.83 -8.09
C LEU A 8 -3.44 10.06 -6.71
N LEU A 9 -4.63 10.67 -6.65
CA LEU A 9 -5.35 10.84 -5.38
C LEU A 9 -5.70 9.50 -4.73
N TYR A 10 -6.01 8.49 -5.54
CA TYR A 10 -6.37 7.16 -5.04
C TYR A 10 -5.17 6.25 -4.82
N THR A 11 -3.96 6.67 -5.19
CA THR A 11 -2.75 5.88 -4.92
C THR A 11 -2.13 6.19 -3.57
N THR A 12 -2.53 7.29 -2.92
CA THR A 12 -2.06 7.61 -1.58
C THR A 12 -3.00 7.02 -0.54
N LEU A 13 -2.42 6.48 0.52
CA LEU A 13 -3.13 5.82 1.59
C LEU A 13 -2.90 6.56 2.90
N ARG A 14 -3.97 6.71 3.68
CA ARG A 14 -3.87 7.23 5.05
C ARG A 14 -3.30 6.14 5.95
N ILE A 15 -2.31 6.51 6.76
CA ILE A 15 -1.68 5.62 7.73
C ILE A 15 -1.91 6.20 9.12
N GLU A 16 -2.47 5.39 10.01
CA GLU A 16 -2.59 5.70 11.43
C GLU A 16 -1.58 4.86 12.20
N CYS A 17 -0.69 5.52 12.93
CA CYS A 17 0.31 4.84 13.75
C CYS A 17 -0.26 4.56 15.12
N LYS A 18 -0.07 3.36 15.61
CA LYS A 18 -0.55 2.91 16.93
C LYS A 18 0.60 2.41 17.77
N ASP A 19 0.54 2.65 19.07
CA ASP A 19 1.43 2.02 20.02
C ASP A 19 0.93 0.62 20.43
N ASN A 20 1.64 -0.05 21.32
CA ASN A 20 1.27 -1.40 21.76
C ASN A 20 -0.05 -1.44 22.55
N ASP A 21 -0.46 -0.33 23.10
CA ASP A 21 -1.72 -0.21 23.85
C ASP A 21 -2.90 0.19 22.94
N GLY A 22 -2.64 0.38 21.65
CA GLY A 22 -3.66 0.76 20.68
C GLY A 22 -3.92 2.26 20.60
N ASN A 23 -3.11 3.08 21.23
CA ASN A 23 -3.27 4.53 21.19
C ASN A 23 -2.70 5.10 19.89
N LEU A 24 -3.39 6.08 19.34
CA LEU A 24 -2.94 6.79 18.14
C LEU A 24 -1.72 7.65 18.49
N THR A 25 -0.60 7.41 17.81
CA THR A 25 0.64 8.14 18.02
C THR A 25 1.01 9.06 16.88
N GLY A 26 0.41 8.87 15.71
CA GLY A 26 0.68 9.72 14.56
C GLY A 26 -0.19 9.36 13.38
N ILE A 27 -0.22 10.27 12.41
CA ILE A 27 -0.94 10.09 11.16
C ILE A 27 -0.01 10.49 10.03
N GLY A 28 -0.02 9.69 8.98
CA GLY A 28 0.78 9.97 7.79
C GLY A 28 0.12 9.45 6.54
N THR A 29 0.85 9.52 5.46
CA THR A 29 0.42 8.99 4.17
C THR A 29 1.50 8.08 3.60
N GLY A 30 1.09 7.18 2.74
CA GLY A 30 2.00 6.31 2.03
C GLY A 30 1.42 5.87 0.71
N PHE A 31 2.15 5.05 0.01
CA PHE A 31 1.68 4.46 -1.24
C PHE A 31 2.17 3.02 -1.36
N LEU A 32 1.49 2.24 -2.17
CA LEU A 32 1.86 0.86 -2.45
C LEU A 32 2.70 0.80 -3.71
N LEU A 33 3.75 0.00 -3.65
CA LEU A 33 4.65 -0.25 -4.75
C LEU A 33 4.78 -1.76 -4.94
N SER A 34 4.51 -2.25 -6.14
CA SER A 34 4.76 -3.65 -6.45
C SER A 34 6.08 -3.79 -7.21
N ARG A 35 6.81 -4.85 -6.89
CA ARG A 35 8.09 -5.16 -7.52
C ARG A 35 8.08 -6.60 -8.03
N PRO A 36 8.39 -6.84 -9.30
CA PRO A 36 8.56 -8.20 -9.79
C PRO A 36 9.81 -8.83 -9.17
N VAL A 37 9.70 -10.09 -8.75
CA VAL A 37 10.81 -10.79 -8.10
C VAL A 37 11.38 -11.85 -9.03
N SER A 38 10.55 -12.82 -9.44
CA SER A 38 10.96 -13.86 -10.37
C SER A 38 9.71 -14.50 -10.97
N GLY A 39 9.73 -14.76 -12.27
CA GLY A 39 8.57 -15.32 -12.97
C GLY A 39 7.34 -14.45 -12.78
N ASP A 40 6.27 -15.06 -12.29
CA ASP A 40 4.98 -14.39 -12.09
C ASP A 40 4.82 -13.80 -10.68
N LYS A 41 5.89 -13.82 -9.89
CA LYS A 41 5.82 -13.42 -8.47
C LYS A 41 6.15 -11.96 -8.30
N TYR A 42 5.36 -11.29 -7.47
CA TYR A 42 5.52 -9.89 -7.12
C TYR A 42 5.60 -9.76 -5.61
N LYS A 43 6.35 -8.77 -5.17
CA LYS A 43 6.32 -8.32 -3.77
C LYS A 43 5.63 -6.97 -3.69
N LEU A 44 4.84 -6.81 -2.66
CA LEU A 44 4.14 -5.55 -2.40
C LEU A 44 4.81 -4.85 -1.23
N TYR A 45 5.07 -3.56 -1.41
CA TYR A 45 5.67 -2.70 -0.39
C TYR A 45 4.77 -1.52 -0.11
N LEU A 46 4.67 -1.17 1.17
CA LEU A 46 4.10 0.11 1.58
C LEU A 46 5.27 1.07 1.82
N VAL A 47 5.26 2.20 1.12
CA VAL A 47 6.31 3.21 1.20
C VAL A 47 5.75 4.45 1.90
N SER A 48 6.47 4.95 2.89
CA SER A 48 6.12 6.16 3.62
C SER A 48 7.38 6.83 4.15
N ASN A 49 7.23 7.78 5.04
CA ASN A 49 8.35 8.46 5.67
C ASN A 49 8.94 7.64 6.81
N LYS A 50 10.24 7.79 7.05
CA LYS A 50 10.92 7.18 8.19
C LYS A 50 10.26 7.58 9.50
N HIS A 51 9.94 8.87 9.64
CA HIS A 51 9.34 9.38 10.89
C HIS A 51 7.95 8.82 11.15
N ILE A 52 7.29 8.24 10.16
CA ILE A 52 5.99 7.57 10.31
C ILE A 52 6.17 6.09 10.68
N LEU A 53 7.07 5.40 10.01
CA LEU A 53 7.17 3.94 10.14
C LEU A 53 8.19 3.47 11.17
N ILE A 54 9.33 4.16 11.30
CA ILE A 54 10.39 3.71 12.20
C ILE A 54 9.97 3.95 13.65
N GLY A 55 10.08 2.91 14.48
CA GLY A 55 9.69 2.97 15.88
C GLY A 55 8.21 2.79 16.14
N THR A 56 7.43 2.52 15.11
CA THR A 56 5.99 2.31 15.22
C THR A 56 5.69 0.80 15.22
N PRO A 57 5.10 0.25 16.29
CA PRO A 57 4.87 -1.20 16.34
C PRO A 57 3.78 -1.69 15.39
N LYS A 58 2.73 -0.89 15.19
CA LYS A 58 1.65 -1.26 14.27
C LYS A 58 1.01 -0.05 13.64
N ILE A 59 0.44 -0.27 12.45
CA ILE A 59 -0.24 0.78 11.69
C ILE A 59 -1.60 0.26 11.20
N LEU A 60 -2.51 1.20 11.00
CA LEU A 60 -3.76 0.97 10.28
C LEU A 60 -3.67 1.70 8.94
N VAL A 61 -3.83 0.96 7.86
CA VAL A 61 -3.84 1.51 6.51
C VAL A 61 -5.27 1.56 6.03
N SER A 62 -5.71 2.73 5.60
CA SER A 62 -7.09 2.96 5.17
C SER A 62 -7.19 2.88 3.65
N PHE A 63 -8.13 2.06 3.19
CA PHE A 63 -8.42 1.88 1.78
C PHE A 63 -9.83 2.36 1.48
N ILE A 64 -9.99 3.16 0.43
CA ILE A 64 -11.30 3.62 -0.01
C ILE A 64 -11.98 2.49 -0.78
N CYS A 65 -13.19 2.12 -0.35
CA CYS A 65 -13.95 1.07 -1.00
C CYS A 65 -14.54 1.56 -2.32
N LYS A 66 -14.74 0.63 -3.22
CA LYS A 66 -15.32 0.86 -4.53
C LYS A 66 -16.60 0.05 -4.66
N GLU A 67 -17.64 0.65 -5.19
CA GLU A 67 -18.91 -0.01 -5.46
C GLU A 67 -19.37 0.37 -6.87
N ASN A 68 -19.71 -0.64 -7.67
CA ASN A 68 -20.13 -0.44 -9.06
C ASN A 68 -19.14 0.40 -9.90
N GLY A 69 -17.86 0.23 -9.65
CA GLY A 69 -16.81 0.96 -10.36
C GLY A 69 -16.53 2.36 -9.83
N GLU A 70 -17.32 2.83 -8.87
CA GLU A 70 -17.19 4.19 -8.33
C GLU A 70 -16.64 4.17 -6.90
N PRO A 71 -15.73 5.11 -6.57
CA PRO A 71 -15.20 5.18 -5.20
C PRO A 71 -16.27 5.66 -4.22
N GLN A 72 -16.32 5.01 -3.07
CA GLN A 72 -17.23 5.35 -1.98
C GLN A 72 -16.42 5.99 -0.85
N HIS A 73 -16.27 7.32 -0.89
CA HIS A 73 -15.38 8.05 0.02
C HIS A 73 -15.74 7.90 1.49
N GLN A 74 -17.00 7.55 1.79
CA GLN A 74 -17.44 7.34 3.17
C GLN A 74 -17.25 5.90 3.64
N ARG A 75 -16.88 4.99 2.75
CA ARG A 75 -16.65 3.58 3.09
C ARG A 75 -15.17 3.29 2.99
N VAL A 76 -14.54 3.17 4.15
CA VAL A 76 -13.12 2.94 4.28
C VAL A 76 -12.91 1.58 4.94
N HIS A 77 -12.06 0.76 4.34
CA HIS A 77 -11.62 -0.49 4.95
C HIS A 77 -10.23 -0.27 5.53
N LYS A 78 -10.06 -0.56 6.81
CA LYS A 78 -8.77 -0.40 7.49
C LYS A 78 -8.13 -1.77 7.68
N VAL A 79 -6.86 -1.85 7.29
CA VAL A 79 -6.06 -3.07 7.45
C VAL A 79 -4.97 -2.79 8.48
N GLU A 80 -4.89 -3.63 9.52
CA GLU A 80 -3.84 -3.52 10.52
C GLU A 80 -2.61 -4.29 10.09
N ILE A 81 -1.45 -3.65 10.17
CA ILE A 81 -0.16 -4.28 9.96
C ILE A 81 0.61 -4.22 11.27
N GLN A 82 0.96 -5.39 11.81
CA GLN A 82 1.73 -5.52 13.04
C GLN A 82 3.20 -5.78 12.72
N GLY A 83 4.06 -5.57 13.73
CA GLY A 83 5.49 -5.84 13.58
C GLY A 83 6.19 -4.86 12.64
N VAL A 84 5.66 -3.67 12.47
CA VAL A 84 6.20 -2.66 11.56
C VAL A 84 7.62 -2.27 11.95
N ASP A 85 7.86 -2.06 13.23
CA ASP A 85 9.18 -1.68 13.77
C ASP A 85 10.26 -2.74 13.51
N GLN A 86 9.86 -3.99 13.33
CA GLN A 86 10.80 -5.09 13.03
C GLN A 86 11.00 -5.30 11.53
N ALA A 87 10.00 -4.95 10.72
CA ALA A 87 10.01 -5.21 9.28
C ALA A 87 10.45 -4.00 8.46
N VAL A 88 10.38 -2.80 9.01
CA VAL A 88 10.66 -1.56 8.28
C VAL A 88 12.13 -1.47 7.89
N LYS A 89 12.36 -1.02 6.65
CA LYS A 89 13.69 -0.71 6.14
C LYS A 89 13.70 0.74 5.69
N GLY A 90 14.58 1.53 6.30
CA GLY A 90 14.78 2.92 5.92
C GLY A 90 15.80 3.04 4.80
N HIS A 91 15.69 4.10 4.03
CA HIS A 91 16.70 4.48 3.05
C HIS A 91 18.06 4.59 3.74
N PRO A 92 19.15 4.08 3.12
CA PRO A 92 20.47 4.09 3.74
C PRO A 92 21.04 5.48 4.00
N ASP A 93 20.64 6.48 3.20
CA ASP A 93 21.03 7.86 3.44
C ASP A 93 20.19 8.43 4.60
N PRO A 94 20.84 8.86 5.71
CA PRO A 94 20.10 9.38 6.86
C PRO A 94 19.32 10.66 6.57
N GLU A 95 19.68 11.39 5.52
CA GLU A 95 18.96 12.62 5.13
C GLU A 95 17.71 12.34 4.31
N VAL A 96 17.54 11.12 3.81
CA VAL A 96 16.38 10.73 3.02
C VAL A 96 15.34 10.11 3.95
N ASP A 97 14.19 10.78 4.11
CA ASP A 97 13.10 10.37 5.00
C ASP A 97 12.13 9.43 4.28
N ILE A 98 12.66 8.32 3.77
CA ILE A 98 11.86 7.29 3.09
C ILE A 98 12.13 5.95 3.74
N ALA A 99 11.05 5.20 3.98
CA ALA A 99 11.11 3.84 4.50
C ALA A 99 10.03 2.99 3.83
N ALA A 100 10.23 1.68 3.87
CA ALA A 100 9.30 0.75 3.27
C ALA A 100 9.15 -0.49 4.14
N ILE A 101 7.97 -1.09 4.07
CA ILE A 101 7.69 -2.41 4.67
C ILE A 101 7.13 -3.33 3.60
N GLU A 102 7.55 -4.58 3.61
CA GLU A 102 6.97 -5.59 2.75
C GLU A 102 5.61 -6.00 3.31
N CYS A 103 4.58 -5.94 2.48
CA CYS A 103 3.22 -6.25 2.87
C CYS A 103 2.52 -7.16 1.85
N THR A 104 3.27 -8.07 1.25
CA THR A 104 2.77 -8.99 0.22
C THR A 104 1.58 -9.81 0.72
N GLY A 105 1.55 -10.16 2.01
CA GLY A 105 0.44 -10.87 2.61
C GLY A 105 -0.90 -10.11 2.56
N MET A 106 -0.87 -8.79 2.43
CA MET A 106 -2.09 -7.99 2.26
C MET A 106 -2.85 -8.33 0.98
N LEU A 107 -2.17 -8.80 -0.05
CA LEU A 107 -2.81 -9.18 -1.31
C LEU A 107 -3.87 -10.26 -1.10
N VAL A 108 -3.62 -11.19 -0.18
CA VAL A 108 -4.57 -12.27 0.12
C VAL A 108 -5.85 -11.71 0.76
N VAL A 109 -5.69 -10.80 1.71
CA VAL A 109 -6.83 -10.13 2.38
C VAL A 109 -7.65 -9.36 1.36
N ILE A 110 -6.98 -8.69 0.45
CA ILE A 110 -7.59 -7.86 -0.57
C ILE A 110 -8.37 -8.70 -1.58
N TYR A 111 -7.82 -9.82 -2.02
CA TYR A 111 -8.54 -10.75 -2.90
C TYR A 111 -9.75 -11.38 -2.19
N ALA A 112 -9.65 -11.62 -0.88
CA ALA A 112 -10.77 -12.15 -0.09
C ALA A 112 -11.90 -11.13 0.05
N LEU A 113 -11.61 -9.83 -0.12
CA LEU A 113 -12.58 -8.74 -0.08
C LEU A 113 -12.98 -8.29 -1.49
N SER A 114 -13.02 -9.21 -2.43
CA SER A 114 -13.21 -8.92 -3.86
C SER A 114 -14.47 -8.11 -4.19
N ASP A 115 -15.51 -8.20 -3.35
CA ASP A 115 -16.72 -7.40 -3.52
C ASP A 115 -16.50 -5.92 -3.15
N PHE A 116 -15.37 -5.61 -2.51
CA PHE A 116 -14.96 -4.27 -2.11
C PHE A 116 -13.66 -3.90 -2.80
N LEU A 117 -13.60 -4.07 -4.13
CA LEU A 117 -12.38 -3.77 -4.88
C LEU A 117 -11.96 -2.32 -4.65
N ILE A 118 -10.86 -2.18 -3.95
CA ILE A 118 -10.22 -0.92 -3.67
C ILE A 118 -9.66 -0.38 -4.98
N MET A 119 -9.98 0.87 -5.30
CA MET A 119 -9.55 1.50 -6.56
C MET A 119 -8.04 1.37 -6.80
N ILE A 120 -7.27 1.58 -5.75
CA ILE A 120 -5.81 1.49 -5.76
C ILE A 120 -5.35 0.10 -6.20
N LEU A 121 -6.04 -0.93 -5.75
CA LEU A 121 -5.63 -2.30 -6.03
C LEU A 121 -5.96 -2.73 -7.43
N SER A 122 -7.10 -2.32 -7.96
CA SER A 122 -7.39 -2.60 -9.36
C SER A 122 -6.37 -1.89 -10.26
N TRP A 123 -5.94 -0.69 -9.89
CA TRP A 123 -4.89 0.02 -10.61
C TRP A 123 -3.53 -0.69 -10.46
N LEU A 124 -3.17 -1.07 -9.24
CA LEU A 124 -1.91 -1.75 -8.95
C LEU A 124 -1.83 -3.11 -9.65
N VAL A 125 -2.92 -3.88 -9.64
CA VAL A 125 -3.02 -5.15 -10.35
C VAL A 125 -2.86 -4.92 -11.85
N LYS A 126 -3.47 -3.89 -12.42
CA LYS A 126 -3.32 -3.54 -13.82
C LYS A 126 -1.87 -3.16 -14.14
N GLN A 127 -1.21 -2.40 -13.29
CA GLN A 127 0.20 -2.02 -13.48
C GLN A 127 1.12 -3.24 -13.39
N SER A 128 0.84 -4.14 -12.44
CA SER A 128 1.61 -5.38 -12.30
C SER A 128 1.44 -6.27 -13.52
N LEU A 129 0.21 -6.38 -14.04
CA LEU A 129 -0.05 -7.10 -15.27
C LEU A 129 0.63 -6.46 -16.46
N ARG A 130 0.62 -5.12 -16.55
CA ARG A 130 1.33 -4.41 -17.62
C ARG A 130 2.83 -4.66 -17.56
N ALA A 131 3.42 -4.58 -16.39
CA ALA A 131 4.84 -4.86 -16.21
C ALA A 131 5.17 -6.29 -16.61
N PHE A 132 4.33 -7.24 -16.25
CA PHE A 132 4.46 -8.64 -16.63
C PHE A 132 4.39 -8.81 -18.15
N LEU A 133 3.37 -8.23 -18.79
CA LEU A 133 3.20 -8.29 -20.24
C LEU A 133 4.36 -7.65 -21.00
N PHE A 134 4.88 -6.52 -20.49
CA PHE A 134 6.04 -5.85 -21.08
C PHE A 134 7.31 -6.68 -20.95
N GLN A 135 7.48 -7.40 -19.87
CA GLN A 135 8.66 -8.26 -19.69
C GLN A 135 8.63 -9.45 -20.65
N GLU A 136 7.45 -9.96 -21.00
CA GLU A 136 7.32 -11.06 -21.97
C GLU A 136 7.60 -10.61 -23.41
N VAL A 137 7.40 -9.35 -23.70
CA VAL A 137 7.54 -8.81 -25.07
C VAL A 137 8.96 -8.32 -25.36
N GLN A 138 9.76 -8.04 -24.32
CA GLN A 138 11.15 -7.64 -24.50
C GLN A 138 12.06 -8.85 -24.63
N PRO A 139 12.88 -8.92 -25.70
CA PRO A 139 13.84 -10.02 -25.87
C PRO A 139 14.95 -9.99 -24.82
#